data_c518e57df42b23d52eb93d8d197382d4
#
_entry.id   c518e57df42b23d52eb93d8d197382d4
#
_cell.length_a   1.000
_cell.length_b   1.000
_cell.length_c   1.000
_cell.angle_alpha   90.00
_cell.angle_beta   90.00
_cell.angle_gamma   90.00
#
_symmetry.space_group_name_H-M   'P 1'
#
loop_
_entity.id
_entity.type
_entity.pdbx_description
1 polymer ?
#
loop_
_entity_poly.entity_id
_entity_poly.type
_entity_poly.pdbx_seq_one_letter_code
_entity_poly.pdbx_strand_id
1 'polypeptide(L)'
;MFGPPNAMQIRVSIDEIEPAVWRRLVVPSEWNLEQLHLAIQTAFNWWNYHLHEFEIGGLRYGNAIEAAEGSAIGDPKVFDELQVRLRDFRNAGTAFTYVYDFGDDWHHTVEIEDLLFLESAPHRATCVDGARARPPEDVGGISGYERFLEVLGSPKDPEHRETKAWCGGHFDPEWFDLATVDKDVRNALKPNVKRRLHQPKPKKSKL
;
A
#
# COMPACT_ATOMS: atom_id res chain seq x y z
N MET A 1 -26.52 22.83 -9.53
CA MET A 1 -26.06 21.65 -10.29
C MET A 1 -24.76 21.21 -9.62
N PHE A 2 -24.73 20.07 -8.97
CA PHE A 2 -23.49 19.57 -8.35
C PHE A 2 -22.52 19.18 -9.49
N GLY A 3 -21.25 19.59 -9.36
CA GLY A 3 -20.20 19.16 -10.28
C GLY A 3 -19.94 17.64 -10.17
N PRO A 4 -19.04 17.07 -10.99
CA PRO A 4 -18.62 15.68 -10.84
C PRO A 4 -17.90 15.50 -9.49
N PRO A 5 -17.87 14.25 -8.94
CA PRO A 5 -17.11 13.97 -7.72
C PRO A 5 -15.64 14.33 -7.94
N ASN A 6 -15.05 14.99 -6.96
CA ASN A 6 -13.68 15.51 -7.03
C ASN A 6 -12.70 14.78 -6.11
N ALA A 7 -13.20 13.83 -5.33
CA ALA A 7 -12.39 12.91 -4.53
C ALA A 7 -13.06 11.53 -4.47
N MET A 8 -12.29 10.52 -4.06
CA MET A 8 -12.75 9.16 -3.83
C MET A 8 -12.28 8.70 -2.46
N GLN A 9 -13.17 8.04 -1.73
CA GLN A 9 -12.80 7.25 -0.57
C GLN A 9 -12.54 5.83 -1.03
N ILE A 10 -11.34 5.34 -0.77
CA ILE A 10 -10.93 3.98 -1.11
C ILE A 10 -10.47 3.24 0.13
N ARG A 11 -10.71 1.94 0.14
CA ARG A 11 -10.11 1.01 1.08
C ARG A 11 -9.10 0.14 0.35
N VAL A 12 -7.88 0.07 0.87
CA VAL A 12 -6.81 -0.78 0.37
C VAL A 12 -6.50 -1.81 1.45
N SER A 13 -6.63 -3.09 1.12
CA SER A 13 -6.35 -4.22 2.02
C SER A 13 -5.28 -5.11 1.41
N ILE A 14 -4.31 -5.57 2.20
CA ILE A 14 -3.41 -6.65 1.77
C ILE A 14 -4.21 -7.94 1.82
N ASP A 15 -4.22 -8.67 0.72
CA ASP A 15 -4.99 -9.91 0.59
C ASP A 15 -4.35 -11.05 1.40
N GLU A 16 -5.14 -12.05 1.75
CA GLU A 16 -4.72 -13.28 2.44
C GLU A 16 -4.11 -13.09 3.85
N ILE A 17 -4.18 -11.90 4.44
CA ILE A 17 -3.74 -11.66 5.83
C ILE A 17 -4.95 -11.49 6.74
N GLU A 18 -5.04 -12.37 7.76
CA GLU A 18 -6.06 -12.29 8.80
C GLU A 18 -5.43 -12.18 10.21
N PRO A 19 -5.93 -11.25 11.07
CA PRO A 19 -6.88 -10.16 10.78
C PRO A 19 -6.33 -9.18 9.75
N ALA A 20 -7.23 -8.53 8.97
CA ALA A 20 -6.85 -7.71 7.81
C ALA A 20 -5.89 -6.56 8.14
N VAL A 21 -4.89 -6.38 7.28
CA VAL A 21 -4.01 -5.18 7.24
C VAL A 21 -4.54 -4.26 6.15
N TRP A 22 -5.05 -3.08 6.52
CA TRP A 22 -5.74 -2.22 5.58
C TRP A 22 -5.60 -0.73 5.89
N ARG A 23 -5.88 0.10 4.89
CA ARG A 23 -5.91 1.58 4.99
C ARG A 23 -7.13 2.11 4.26
N ARG A 24 -7.76 3.16 4.82
CA ARG A 24 -8.81 3.94 4.15
C ARG A 24 -8.27 5.30 3.80
N LEU A 25 -8.28 5.61 2.52
CA LEU A 25 -7.72 6.85 1.98
C LEU A 25 -8.83 7.67 1.32
N VAL A 26 -8.70 9.00 1.41
CA VAL A 26 -9.41 9.94 0.53
C VAL A 26 -8.39 10.48 -0.46
N VAL A 27 -8.62 10.26 -1.74
CA VAL A 27 -7.71 10.60 -2.83
C VAL A 27 -8.37 11.54 -3.84
N PRO A 28 -7.64 12.47 -4.49
CA PRO A 28 -8.17 13.30 -5.55
C PRO A 28 -8.63 12.46 -6.75
N SER A 29 -9.82 12.72 -7.31
CA SER A 29 -10.32 11.99 -8.49
C SER A 29 -9.47 12.21 -9.75
N GLU A 30 -8.74 13.31 -9.82
CA GLU A 30 -7.88 13.68 -10.95
C GLU A 30 -6.52 12.98 -10.92
N TRP A 31 -6.19 12.27 -9.88
CA TRP A 31 -4.92 11.55 -9.79
C TRP A 31 -4.85 10.41 -10.83
N ASN A 32 -3.63 10.19 -11.36
CA ASN A 32 -3.31 9.01 -12.14
C ASN A 32 -2.94 7.84 -11.21
N LEU A 33 -2.70 6.67 -11.81
CA LEU A 33 -2.40 5.46 -11.04
C LEU A 33 -1.00 5.52 -10.39
N GLU A 34 0.00 6.21 -10.98
CA GLU A 34 1.29 6.43 -10.32
C GLU A 34 1.11 7.22 -9.00
N GLN A 35 0.29 8.26 -9.01
CA GLN A 35 0.02 9.04 -7.80
C GLN A 35 -0.71 8.21 -6.75
N LEU A 36 -1.62 7.31 -7.18
CA LEU A 36 -2.26 6.35 -6.29
C LEU A 36 -1.24 5.35 -5.72
N HIS A 37 -0.37 4.80 -6.58
CA HIS A 37 0.73 3.93 -6.15
C HIS A 37 1.56 4.58 -5.03
N LEU A 38 2.01 5.82 -5.23
CA LEU A 38 2.80 6.55 -4.22
C LEU A 38 2.04 6.76 -2.90
N ALA A 39 0.71 6.96 -2.98
CA ALA A 39 -0.12 7.06 -1.78
C ALA A 39 -0.25 5.73 -1.04
N ILE A 40 -0.47 4.61 -1.77
CA ILE A 40 -0.52 3.26 -1.22
C ILE A 40 0.83 2.92 -0.57
N GLN A 41 1.92 3.09 -1.29
CA GLN A 41 3.28 2.87 -0.80
C GLN A 41 3.53 3.61 0.52
N THR A 42 3.07 4.86 0.60
CA THR A 42 3.24 5.68 1.79
C THR A 42 2.31 5.26 2.92
N ALA A 43 1.07 4.90 2.62
CA ALA A 43 0.06 4.49 3.61
C ALA A 43 0.44 3.19 4.32
N PHE A 44 1.06 2.26 3.61
CA PHE A 44 1.60 1.03 4.17
C PHE A 44 3.06 1.18 4.63
N ASN A 45 3.73 2.28 4.31
CA ASN A 45 5.17 2.48 4.52
C ASN A 45 6.04 1.46 3.76
N TRP A 46 5.60 1.02 2.56
CA TRP A 46 6.42 0.30 1.61
C TRP A 46 7.57 1.19 1.11
N TRP A 47 8.69 0.61 0.69
CA TRP A 47 9.88 1.39 0.37
C TRP A 47 9.98 1.80 -1.09
N ASN A 48 9.05 1.32 -1.94
CA ASN A 48 8.96 1.67 -3.35
C ASN A 48 10.28 1.40 -4.11
N TYR A 49 10.85 0.22 -3.94
CA TYR A 49 12.03 -0.20 -4.69
C TYR A 49 11.81 -1.49 -5.50
N HIS A 50 10.62 -2.07 -5.43
CA HIS A 50 10.16 -3.16 -6.28
C HIS A 50 9.17 -2.66 -7.33
N LEU A 51 8.98 -3.48 -8.36
CA LEU A 51 7.98 -3.25 -9.40
C LEU A 51 6.56 -3.39 -8.86
N HIS A 52 5.63 -2.75 -9.55
CA HIS A 52 4.21 -2.82 -9.23
C HIS A 52 3.35 -2.79 -10.48
N GLU A 53 2.11 -3.21 -10.34
CA GLU A 53 1.08 -3.02 -11.37
C GLU A 53 -0.32 -2.92 -10.76
N PHE A 54 -1.23 -2.35 -11.53
CA PHE A 54 -2.66 -2.37 -11.28
C PHE A 54 -3.35 -3.27 -12.29
N GLU A 55 -4.28 -4.10 -11.85
CA GLU A 55 -5.16 -4.87 -12.72
C GLU A 55 -6.59 -4.34 -12.57
N ILE A 56 -7.11 -3.69 -13.61
CA ILE A 56 -8.39 -3.00 -13.62
C ILE A 56 -9.18 -3.40 -14.86
N GLY A 57 -10.33 -4.05 -14.65
CA GLY A 57 -11.20 -4.50 -15.75
C GLY A 57 -10.51 -5.48 -16.70
N GLY A 58 -9.57 -6.29 -16.21
CA GLY A 58 -8.80 -7.24 -17.00
C GLY A 58 -7.66 -6.62 -17.83
N LEU A 59 -7.36 -5.34 -17.62
CA LEU A 59 -6.22 -4.65 -18.21
C LEU A 59 -5.16 -4.38 -17.13
N ARG A 60 -3.88 -4.44 -17.53
CA ARG A 60 -2.74 -4.23 -16.65
C ARG A 60 -2.16 -2.83 -16.90
N TYR A 61 -1.89 -2.11 -15.80
CA TYR A 61 -1.32 -0.76 -15.83
C TYR A 61 -0.11 -0.69 -14.90
N GLY A 62 0.96 -0.06 -15.34
CA GLY A 62 2.18 0.09 -14.58
C GLY A 62 3.15 1.01 -15.30
N ASN A 63 4.42 0.98 -14.90
CA ASN A 63 5.48 1.66 -15.63
C ASN A 63 5.71 0.96 -16.98
N ALA A 64 5.14 1.50 -18.05
CA ALA A 64 5.17 0.89 -19.38
C ALA A 64 6.59 0.73 -19.95
N ILE A 65 7.55 1.55 -19.51
CA ILE A 65 8.96 1.46 -19.94
C ILE A 65 9.62 0.24 -19.30
N GLU A 66 9.50 0.10 -17.98
CA GLU A 66 10.06 -1.04 -17.24
C GLU A 66 9.41 -2.36 -17.67
N ALA A 67 8.08 -2.35 -17.87
CA ALA A 67 7.36 -3.50 -18.38
C ALA A 67 7.84 -3.94 -19.78
N ALA A 68 8.11 -2.98 -20.68
CA ALA A 68 8.59 -3.28 -22.04
C ALA A 68 10.00 -3.89 -22.04
N GLU A 69 10.87 -3.48 -21.12
CA GLU A 69 12.24 -4.04 -21.00
C GLU A 69 12.26 -5.49 -20.53
N GLY A 70 11.25 -5.92 -19.75
CA GLY A 70 11.11 -7.29 -19.22
C GLY A 70 10.22 -8.22 -20.04
N SER A 71 9.50 -7.72 -21.07
CA SER A 71 8.46 -8.47 -21.78
C SER A 71 9.01 -9.41 -22.82
N ALA A 72 8.49 -10.65 -22.84
CA ALA A 72 8.67 -11.60 -23.93
C ALA A 72 7.56 -11.46 -24.98
N ILE A 73 7.80 -12.05 -26.18
CA ILE A 73 6.79 -12.09 -27.25
C ILE A 73 5.58 -12.91 -26.76
N GLY A 74 4.44 -12.25 -26.65
CA GLY A 74 3.17 -12.90 -26.21
C GLY A 74 2.76 -12.54 -24.79
N ASP A 75 3.57 -11.82 -24.04
CA ASP A 75 3.18 -11.33 -22.71
C ASP A 75 2.02 -10.31 -22.79
N PRO A 76 1.13 -10.31 -21.78
CA PRO A 76 0.06 -9.32 -21.70
C PRO A 76 0.61 -7.90 -21.74
N LYS A 77 -0.03 -7.04 -22.54
CA LYS A 77 0.37 -5.64 -22.65
C LYS A 77 0.11 -4.90 -21.33
N VAL A 78 1.13 -4.22 -20.83
CA VAL A 78 1.01 -3.25 -19.73
C VAL A 78 0.80 -1.86 -20.32
N PHE A 79 -0.27 -1.18 -19.86
CA PHE A 79 -0.59 0.18 -20.24
C PHE A 79 0.07 1.17 -19.28
N ASP A 80 0.38 2.36 -19.80
CA ASP A 80 1.03 3.41 -19.01
C ASP A 80 0.07 3.95 -17.94
N GLU A 81 0.42 3.74 -16.68
CA GLU A 81 -0.33 4.18 -15.50
C GLU A 81 -0.49 5.70 -15.39
N LEU A 82 0.36 6.47 -16.08
CA LEU A 82 0.25 7.93 -16.14
C LEU A 82 -0.95 8.42 -16.96
N GLN A 83 -1.50 7.58 -17.84
CA GLN A 83 -2.59 7.93 -18.76
C GLN A 83 -3.97 7.65 -18.18
N VAL A 84 -4.09 6.92 -17.07
CA VAL A 84 -5.36 6.55 -16.44
C VAL A 84 -5.61 7.41 -15.21
N ARG A 85 -6.83 7.95 -15.09
CA ARG A 85 -7.26 8.78 -13.96
C ARG A 85 -8.28 8.04 -13.09
N LEU A 86 -8.24 8.25 -11.79
CA LEU A 86 -9.19 7.65 -10.87
C LEU A 86 -10.64 8.01 -11.20
N ARG A 87 -10.90 9.24 -11.70
CA ARG A 87 -12.23 9.67 -12.16
C ARG A 87 -12.84 8.80 -13.26
N ASP A 88 -12.03 8.05 -13.98
CA ASP A 88 -12.51 7.16 -15.05
C ASP A 88 -13.25 5.95 -14.47
N PHE A 89 -13.04 5.65 -13.17
CA PHE A 89 -13.70 4.62 -12.38
C PHE A 89 -14.78 5.25 -11.49
N ARG A 90 -15.96 5.55 -12.04
CA ARG A 90 -17.00 6.30 -11.33
C ARG A 90 -18.01 5.43 -10.59
N ASN A 91 -17.91 4.13 -10.67
CA ASN A 91 -18.88 3.24 -10.05
C ASN A 91 -18.43 2.94 -8.61
N ALA A 92 -19.16 3.45 -7.61
CA ALA A 92 -19.00 3.03 -6.23
C ALA A 92 -19.13 1.50 -6.14
N GLY A 93 -18.28 0.86 -5.37
CA GLY A 93 -18.21 -0.60 -5.28
C GLY A 93 -17.35 -1.25 -6.36
N THR A 94 -16.68 -0.48 -7.22
CA THR A 94 -15.65 -1.02 -8.12
C THR A 94 -14.43 -1.38 -7.29
N ALA A 95 -13.98 -2.61 -7.41
CA ALA A 95 -12.73 -3.06 -6.83
C ALA A 95 -11.75 -3.44 -7.94
N PHE A 96 -10.47 -3.25 -7.69
CA PHE A 96 -9.39 -3.66 -8.57
C PHE A 96 -8.18 -4.09 -7.74
N THR A 97 -7.24 -4.79 -8.39
CA THR A 97 -6.05 -5.30 -7.73
C THR A 97 -4.87 -4.34 -7.93
N TYR A 98 -4.07 -4.19 -6.89
CA TYR A 98 -2.75 -3.59 -6.93
C TYR A 98 -1.74 -4.61 -6.45
N VAL A 99 -0.75 -4.93 -7.27
CA VAL A 99 0.33 -5.88 -6.95
C VAL A 99 1.61 -5.09 -6.73
N TYR A 100 2.31 -5.39 -5.67
CA TYR A 100 3.62 -4.82 -5.34
C TYR A 100 4.61 -5.92 -5.04
N ASP A 101 5.83 -5.78 -5.54
CA ASP A 101 6.92 -6.75 -5.41
C ASP A 101 6.55 -8.11 -6.02
N PHE A 102 6.87 -8.32 -7.30
CA PHE A 102 6.55 -9.58 -8.01
C PHE A 102 7.34 -10.80 -7.46
N GLY A 103 8.32 -10.58 -6.57
CA GLY A 103 9.03 -11.64 -5.86
C GLY A 103 8.26 -12.14 -4.64
N ASP A 104 7.84 -11.21 -3.77
CA ASP A 104 7.02 -11.49 -2.59
C ASP A 104 5.51 -11.56 -2.92
N ASP A 105 5.11 -11.07 -4.10
CA ASP A 105 3.76 -11.14 -4.68
C ASP A 105 2.66 -10.57 -3.77
N TRP A 106 2.86 -9.33 -3.28
CA TRP A 106 1.91 -8.66 -2.42
C TRP A 106 0.68 -8.15 -3.19
N HIS A 107 -0.40 -8.92 -3.17
CA HIS A 107 -1.70 -8.51 -3.70
C HIS A 107 -2.45 -7.62 -2.72
N HIS A 108 -3.03 -6.55 -3.25
CA HIS A 108 -3.89 -5.64 -2.50
C HIS A 108 -5.20 -5.46 -3.25
N THR A 109 -6.31 -5.62 -2.56
CA THR A 109 -7.62 -5.21 -3.07
C THR A 109 -7.81 -3.72 -2.80
N VAL A 110 -8.05 -2.95 -3.87
CA VAL A 110 -8.42 -1.53 -3.81
C VAL A 110 -9.91 -1.41 -4.10
N GLU A 111 -10.70 -1.10 -3.07
CA GLU A 111 -12.15 -0.94 -3.16
C GLU A 111 -12.52 0.54 -3.14
N ILE A 112 -13.33 1.00 -4.10
CA ILE A 112 -13.91 2.35 -4.10
C ILE A 112 -15.16 2.32 -3.23
N GLU A 113 -15.05 2.86 -2.01
CA GLU A 113 -16.15 2.87 -1.04
C GLU A 113 -17.14 4.00 -1.30
N ASP A 114 -16.66 5.18 -1.74
CA ASP A 114 -17.51 6.35 -1.95
C ASP A 114 -16.93 7.36 -2.95
N LEU A 115 -17.81 8.10 -3.61
CA LEU A 115 -17.50 9.22 -4.50
C LEU A 115 -17.86 10.54 -3.82
N LEU A 116 -16.88 11.36 -3.52
CA LEU A 116 -17.02 12.54 -2.70
C LEU A 116 -17.15 13.82 -3.52
N PHE A 117 -18.06 14.70 -3.08
CA PHE A 117 -18.33 16.03 -3.65
C PHE A 117 -17.88 17.09 -2.63
N LEU A 118 -16.60 17.37 -2.58
CA LEU A 118 -16.04 18.33 -1.65
C LEU A 118 -16.18 19.76 -2.19
N GLU A 119 -16.25 20.77 -1.32
CA GLU A 119 -16.34 22.18 -1.73
C GLU A 119 -15.15 22.61 -2.61
N SER A 120 -13.97 22.07 -2.33
CA SER A 120 -12.78 22.22 -3.16
C SER A 120 -12.13 20.87 -3.41
N ALA A 121 -11.65 20.65 -4.64
CA ALA A 121 -10.92 19.45 -4.98
C ALA A 121 -9.64 19.34 -4.12
N PRO A 122 -9.39 18.20 -3.47
CA PRO A 122 -8.17 18.02 -2.70
C PRO A 122 -6.96 17.95 -3.62
N HIS A 123 -5.83 18.45 -3.18
CA HIS A 123 -4.55 18.35 -3.88
C HIS A 123 -3.65 17.25 -3.33
N ARG A 124 -4.07 16.60 -2.26
CA ARG A 124 -3.31 15.58 -1.54
C ARG A 124 -4.24 14.48 -1.08
N ALA A 125 -3.70 13.28 -0.96
CA ALA A 125 -4.40 12.22 -0.27
C ALA A 125 -4.38 12.43 1.24
N THR A 126 -5.34 11.82 1.93
CA THR A 126 -5.39 11.72 3.39
C THR A 126 -5.68 10.29 3.79
N CYS A 127 -5.08 9.82 4.89
CA CYS A 127 -5.46 8.56 5.51
C CYS A 127 -6.47 8.87 6.62
N VAL A 128 -7.64 8.26 6.54
CA VAL A 128 -8.75 8.54 7.48
C VAL A 128 -9.00 7.40 8.45
N ASP A 129 -8.51 6.20 8.13
CA ASP A 129 -8.65 5.01 8.99
C ASP A 129 -7.68 3.91 8.55
N GLY A 130 -7.51 2.87 9.37
CA GLY A 130 -6.70 1.71 9.05
C GLY A 130 -6.47 0.80 10.24
N ALA A 131 -5.87 -0.35 9.99
CA ALA A 131 -5.51 -1.29 11.03
C ALA A 131 -4.22 -2.03 10.69
N ARG A 132 -3.48 -2.35 11.72
CA ARG A 132 -2.33 -3.24 11.76
C ARG A 132 -1.10 -2.77 10.96
N ALA A 133 0.03 -3.33 11.28
CA ALA A 133 1.29 -3.11 10.58
C ALA A 133 1.34 -3.97 9.31
N ARG A 134 1.90 -3.42 8.24
CA ARG A 134 2.21 -4.21 7.06
C ARG A 134 3.34 -5.20 7.34
N PRO A 135 3.44 -6.30 6.59
CA PRO A 135 4.61 -7.17 6.62
C PRO A 135 5.91 -6.39 6.38
N PRO A 136 7.05 -6.83 6.92
CA PRO A 136 8.34 -6.27 6.51
C PRO A 136 8.59 -6.46 5.01
N GLU A 137 9.40 -5.58 4.38
CA GLU A 137 9.92 -5.82 3.03
C GLU A 137 10.77 -7.09 3.01
N ASP A 138 10.79 -7.79 1.89
CA ASP A 138 11.63 -8.98 1.64
C ASP A 138 11.41 -10.11 2.67
N VAL A 139 10.20 -10.22 3.23
CA VAL A 139 9.88 -11.25 4.22
C VAL A 139 9.54 -12.61 3.61
N GLY A 140 9.34 -12.67 2.28
CA GLY A 140 9.03 -13.87 1.52
C GLY A 140 7.54 -14.11 1.30
N GLY A 141 6.79 -13.04 1.05
CA GLY A 141 5.36 -13.08 0.77
C GLY A 141 4.51 -13.55 1.97
N ILE A 142 3.29 -14.03 1.69
CA ILE A 142 2.34 -14.45 2.72
C ILE A 142 2.94 -15.54 3.62
N SER A 143 3.49 -16.60 3.03
CA SER A 143 4.06 -17.72 3.80
C SER A 143 5.27 -17.32 4.64
N GLY A 144 6.13 -16.44 4.09
CA GLY A 144 7.25 -15.87 4.83
C GLY A 144 6.79 -14.99 5.99
N TYR A 145 5.74 -14.22 5.81
CA TYR A 145 5.16 -13.39 6.88
C TYR A 145 4.53 -14.24 7.99
N GLU A 146 3.81 -15.30 7.65
CA GLU A 146 3.27 -16.25 8.64
C GLU A 146 4.41 -16.86 9.47
N ARG A 147 5.45 -17.38 8.81
CA ARG A 147 6.64 -17.93 9.49
C ARG A 147 7.33 -16.89 10.36
N PHE A 148 7.48 -15.65 9.87
CA PHE A 148 8.06 -14.54 10.62
C PHE A 148 7.30 -14.27 11.94
N LEU A 149 5.95 -14.24 11.90
CA LEU A 149 5.13 -14.04 13.09
C LEU A 149 5.24 -15.22 14.07
N GLU A 150 5.25 -16.47 13.59
CA GLU A 150 5.46 -17.66 14.42
C GLU A 150 6.80 -17.61 15.17
N VAL A 151 7.88 -17.30 14.44
CA VAL A 151 9.23 -17.20 15.00
C VAL A 151 9.30 -16.11 16.06
N LEU A 152 8.74 -14.92 15.79
CA LEU A 152 8.73 -13.84 16.77
C LEU A 152 7.87 -14.16 18.00
N GLY A 153 6.77 -14.91 17.83
CA GLY A 153 5.91 -15.36 18.92
C GLY A 153 6.52 -16.47 19.78
N SER A 154 7.58 -17.14 19.32
CA SER A 154 8.21 -18.27 20.01
C SER A 154 9.67 -17.98 20.41
N PRO A 155 9.93 -17.51 21.64
CA PRO A 155 11.30 -17.24 22.11
C PRO A 155 12.25 -18.46 22.11
N LYS A 156 11.70 -19.68 21.97
CA LYS A 156 12.45 -20.94 21.92
C LYS A 156 12.77 -21.39 20.49
N ASP A 157 12.21 -20.71 19.48
CA ASP A 157 12.50 -21.00 18.08
C ASP A 157 13.98 -20.74 17.79
N PRO A 158 14.69 -21.66 17.11
CA PRO A 158 16.11 -21.49 16.77
C PRO A 158 16.41 -20.17 16.03
N GLU A 159 15.48 -19.70 15.21
CA GLU A 159 15.62 -18.51 14.38
C GLU A 159 15.19 -17.22 15.10
N HIS A 160 14.58 -17.30 16.31
CA HIS A 160 14.00 -16.16 17.01
C HIS A 160 14.95 -14.96 17.15
N ARG A 161 16.20 -15.24 17.56
CA ARG A 161 17.18 -14.17 17.78
C ARG A 161 17.57 -13.47 16.49
N GLU A 162 17.75 -14.24 15.41
CA GLU A 162 18.14 -13.72 14.11
C GLU A 162 16.99 -12.92 13.48
N THR A 163 15.80 -13.49 13.42
CA THR A 163 14.58 -12.85 12.91
C THR A 163 14.27 -11.55 13.64
N LYS A 164 14.41 -11.56 14.99
CA LYS A 164 14.21 -10.36 15.80
C LYS A 164 15.26 -9.28 15.52
N ALA A 165 16.52 -9.66 15.29
CA ALA A 165 17.56 -8.72 14.88
C ALA A 165 17.30 -8.15 13.49
N TRP A 166 16.88 -9.00 12.55
CA TRP A 166 16.56 -8.63 11.16
C TRP A 166 15.45 -7.57 11.10
N CYS A 167 14.37 -7.71 11.85
CA CYS A 167 13.30 -6.70 11.92
C CYS A 167 13.63 -5.49 12.81
N GLY A 168 14.89 -5.29 13.20
CA GLY A 168 15.33 -4.15 14.02
C GLY A 168 15.06 -4.29 15.52
N GLY A 169 14.76 -5.49 16.00
CA GLY A 169 14.60 -5.84 17.41
C GLY A 169 13.21 -5.66 17.98
N HIS A 170 12.25 -5.20 17.19
CA HIS A 170 10.85 -5.06 17.58
C HIS A 170 9.94 -5.07 16.36
N PHE A 171 8.87 -5.86 16.43
CA PHE A 171 7.76 -5.82 15.49
C PHE A 171 6.47 -6.13 16.27
N ASP A 172 5.48 -5.25 16.09
CA ASP A 172 4.13 -5.42 16.64
C ASP A 172 3.16 -5.47 15.46
N PRO A 173 2.57 -6.64 15.14
CA PRO A 173 1.64 -6.77 14.02
C PRO A 173 0.36 -5.93 14.19
N GLU A 174 -0.02 -5.61 15.42
CA GLU A 174 -1.22 -4.80 15.70
C GLU A 174 -0.95 -3.29 15.66
N TRP A 175 0.30 -2.88 15.45
CA TRP A 175 0.64 -1.47 15.45
C TRP A 175 0.05 -0.73 14.24
N PHE A 176 -0.65 0.36 14.53
CA PHE A 176 -1.09 1.34 13.56
C PHE A 176 -1.18 2.73 14.24
N ASP A 177 -0.64 3.75 13.60
CA ASP A 177 -0.70 5.13 14.08
C ASP A 177 -1.25 6.04 12.96
N LEU A 178 -2.55 6.31 13.04
CA LEU A 178 -3.28 7.09 12.03
C LEU A 178 -2.65 8.49 11.81
N ALA A 179 -2.24 9.17 12.90
CA ALA A 179 -1.69 10.52 12.78
C ALA A 179 -0.35 10.53 12.03
N THR A 180 0.49 9.51 12.26
CA THR A 180 1.75 9.36 11.53
C THR A 180 1.48 9.01 10.07
N VAL A 181 0.61 8.04 9.79
CA VAL A 181 0.30 7.60 8.43
C VAL A 181 -0.36 8.74 7.63
N ASP A 182 -1.35 9.45 8.17
CA ASP A 182 -1.99 10.58 7.49
C ASP A 182 -1.00 11.70 7.16
N LYS A 183 -0.12 12.03 8.11
CA LYS A 183 0.94 13.02 7.87
C LYS A 183 1.85 12.61 6.71
N ASP A 184 2.22 11.34 6.63
CA ASP A 184 3.11 10.84 5.59
C ASP A 184 2.38 10.76 4.24
N VAL A 185 1.12 10.29 4.21
CA VAL A 185 0.26 10.23 3.01
C VAL A 185 0.01 11.61 2.41
N ARG A 186 -0.21 12.66 3.22
CA ARG A 186 -0.31 14.05 2.74
C ARG A 186 0.94 14.54 2.01
N ASN A 187 2.05 13.86 2.19
CA ASN A 187 3.33 14.19 1.56
C ASN A 187 3.79 13.11 0.56
N ALA A 188 2.93 12.17 0.18
CA ALA A 188 3.28 11.02 -0.66
C ALA A 188 3.96 11.40 -1.98
N LEU A 189 3.52 12.51 -2.60
CA LEU A 189 4.06 12.98 -3.88
C LEU A 189 5.31 13.88 -3.74
N LYS A 190 5.79 14.15 -2.53
CA LYS A 190 7.01 14.92 -2.36
C LYS A 190 8.24 14.07 -2.63
N PRO A 191 9.22 14.57 -3.40
CA PRO A 191 10.48 13.86 -3.59
C PRO A 191 11.22 13.71 -2.25
N ASN A 192 11.95 12.61 -2.09
CA ASN A 192 12.84 12.36 -0.95
C ASN A 192 12.16 12.27 0.43
N VAL A 193 10.93 11.79 0.51
CA VAL A 193 10.33 11.44 1.80
C VAL A 193 11.12 10.27 2.41
N LYS A 194 11.80 10.52 3.53
CA LYS A 194 12.48 9.45 4.28
C LYS A 194 11.42 8.54 4.91
N ARG A 195 11.32 7.32 4.43
CA ARG A 195 10.47 6.30 5.03
C ARG A 195 11.17 5.69 6.22
N ARG A 196 10.41 5.38 7.27
CA ARG A 196 10.94 4.74 8.46
C ARG A 196 11.08 3.25 8.19
N LEU A 197 12.25 2.71 8.45
CA LEU A 197 12.54 1.28 8.26
C LEU A 197 11.75 0.40 9.22
N HIS A 198 11.44 0.90 10.43
CA HIS A 198 10.89 0.10 11.51
C HIS A 198 9.83 0.87 12.28
N GLN A 199 8.98 0.11 12.96
CA GLN A 199 8.05 0.64 13.94
C GLN A 199 8.81 1.33 15.10
N PRO A 200 8.21 2.35 15.73
CA PRO A 200 8.80 2.92 16.93
C PRO A 200 8.88 1.86 18.03
N LYS A 201 10.06 1.74 18.65
CA LYS A 201 10.22 0.85 19.81
C LYS A 201 9.34 1.33 20.96
N PRO A 202 8.72 0.40 21.72
CA PRO A 202 7.98 0.76 22.92
C PRO A 202 8.88 1.55 23.86
N LYS A 203 8.36 2.62 24.44
CA LYS A 203 9.07 3.35 25.49
C LYS A 203 9.27 2.39 26.64
N LYS A 204 10.52 2.21 27.12
CA LYS A 204 10.77 1.48 28.35
C LYS A 204 9.92 2.13 29.46
N SER A 205 9.03 1.37 30.09
CA SER A 205 8.37 1.81 31.31
C SER A 205 9.47 2.14 32.31
N LYS A 206 9.52 3.38 32.77
CA LYS A 206 10.30 3.71 33.96
C LYS A 206 9.60 3.01 35.11
N LEU A 207 10.15 1.87 35.56
CA LEU A 207 9.85 1.29 36.87
C LEU A 207 10.40 2.20 37.96
#